data_67d8f35751023928b7716f707a00a743
#
_entry.id   67d8f35751023928b7716f707a00a743
#
_cell.length_a   1.000
_cell.length_b   1.000
_cell.length_c   1.000
_cell.angle_alpha   90.00
_cell.angle_beta   90.00
_cell.angle_gamma   90.00
#
_symmetry.space_group_name_H-M   'P 1'
#
loop_
_entity.id
_entity.type
_entity.pdbx_description
1 polymer ?
#
loop_
_entity_poly.entity_id
_entity_poly.type
_entity_poly.pdbx_seq_one_letter_code
_entity_poly.pdbx_strand_id
1 'polypeptide(L)'
;MPTLAPERPRTWPWPPAETPIRLTPLTVPPAPQTITPAPPITPEPMPDGRLAAVEALLAGAPLAPFAGAMLAAADAEGIDWRLLPVIAVLESSGGRHACGGNAWGYASCAREFATFDDGISVVAATLARAPYAGLSTEGRLCMWVSGGSCANVLTAGYLANARPLLAGLGE
;
A
#
# COMPACT_ATOMS: atom_id res chain seq x y z
N MET A 1 -9.06 45.75 -29.70
CA MET A 1 -8.65 44.35 -29.47
C MET A 1 -7.14 44.35 -29.26
N PRO A 2 -6.60 44.07 -28.08
CA PRO A 2 -5.16 44.01 -27.87
C PRO A 2 -4.63 42.65 -28.37
N THR A 3 -3.62 42.72 -29.22
CA THR A 3 -2.89 41.61 -29.79
C THR A 3 -1.94 41.06 -28.72
N LEU A 4 -2.15 39.82 -28.30
CA LEU A 4 -1.24 39.10 -27.43
C LEU A 4 0.05 38.77 -28.17
N ALA A 5 1.18 39.22 -27.65
CA ALA A 5 2.50 38.88 -28.15
C ALA A 5 2.81 37.41 -27.82
N PRO A 6 3.49 36.69 -28.73
CA PRO A 6 3.85 35.28 -28.44
C PRO A 6 4.88 35.20 -27.32
N GLU A 7 4.58 34.40 -26.31
CA GLU A 7 5.52 34.08 -25.23
C GLU A 7 6.74 33.33 -25.77
N ARG A 8 7.92 33.81 -25.42
CA ARG A 8 9.19 33.14 -25.77
C ARG A 8 9.30 31.81 -24.99
N PRO A 9 9.73 30.73 -25.61
CA PRO A 9 9.97 29.48 -24.91
C PRO A 9 11.04 29.68 -23.83
N ARG A 10 10.77 29.24 -22.61
CA ARG A 10 11.75 29.24 -21.54
C ARG A 10 12.87 28.25 -21.87
N THR A 11 14.03 28.78 -22.18
CA THR A 11 15.26 27.97 -22.26
C THR A 11 15.68 27.59 -20.84
N TRP A 12 15.62 26.31 -20.54
CA TRP A 12 16.12 25.74 -19.29
C TRP A 12 17.65 25.86 -19.30
N PRO A 13 18.28 26.46 -18.27
CA PRO A 13 19.73 26.51 -18.21
C PRO A 13 20.26 25.13 -17.81
N TRP A 14 20.72 24.37 -18.81
CA TRP A 14 21.48 23.16 -18.59
C TRP A 14 22.87 23.55 -18.08
N PRO A 15 23.39 22.97 -16.98
CA PRO A 15 24.76 23.24 -16.55
C PRO A 15 25.75 22.75 -17.61
N PRO A 16 26.88 23.43 -17.80
CA PRO A 16 27.89 23.01 -18.78
C PRO A 16 28.47 21.65 -18.37
N ALA A 17 28.58 20.78 -19.35
CA ALA A 17 29.28 19.52 -19.24
C ALA A 17 30.78 19.76 -18.96
N GLU A 18 31.38 18.75 -18.28
CA GLU A 18 32.78 18.45 -18.23
C GLU A 18 33.57 18.87 -16.97
N THR A 19 33.42 17.96 -16.01
CA THR A 19 34.55 17.65 -15.15
C THR A 19 35.07 16.26 -15.56
N PRO A 20 36.35 16.08 -15.92
CA PRO A 20 36.86 14.76 -16.31
C PRO A 20 36.83 13.81 -15.11
N ILE A 21 36.14 12.70 -15.26
CA ILE A 21 36.10 11.63 -14.26
C ILE A 21 37.45 10.97 -14.23
N ARG A 22 38.18 11.16 -13.12
CA ARG A 22 39.38 10.40 -12.82
C ARG A 22 39.02 8.98 -12.54
N LEU A 23 39.28 8.07 -13.46
CA LEU A 23 39.10 6.63 -13.24
C LEU A 23 40.16 6.17 -12.21
N THR A 24 39.72 5.88 -11.01
CA THR A 24 40.50 5.10 -10.03
C THR A 24 40.53 3.64 -10.47
N PRO A 25 41.66 2.91 -10.31
CA PRO A 25 41.71 1.51 -10.66
C PRO A 25 40.63 0.71 -9.91
N LEU A 26 39.86 -0.09 -10.63
CA LEU A 26 38.92 -1.03 -10.04
C LEU A 26 39.70 -2.06 -9.21
N THR A 27 39.56 -1.99 -7.90
CA THR A 27 39.94 -3.09 -7.01
C THR A 27 38.98 -4.24 -7.29
N VAL A 28 39.53 -5.36 -7.76
CA VAL A 28 38.73 -6.58 -8.01
C VAL A 28 38.02 -6.99 -6.71
N PRO A 29 36.70 -7.07 -6.69
CA PRO A 29 35.97 -7.53 -5.50
C PRO A 29 36.34 -8.99 -5.21
N PRO A 30 36.39 -9.41 -3.93
CA PRO A 30 36.56 -10.80 -3.57
C PRO A 30 35.47 -11.66 -4.19
N ALA A 31 35.82 -12.90 -4.54
CA ALA A 31 34.91 -13.86 -5.15
C ALA A 31 33.57 -13.96 -4.41
N PRO A 32 32.45 -14.13 -5.12
CA PRO A 32 31.13 -14.21 -4.50
C PRO A 32 31.12 -15.34 -3.47
N GLN A 33 30.84 -14.97 -2.22
CA GLN A 33 30.57 -15.96 -1.18
C GLN A 33 29.26 -16.65 -1.53
N THR A 34 29.28 -17.97 -1.56
CA THR A 34 28.07 -18.77 -1.74
C THR A 34 27.13 -18.50 -0.58
N ILE A 35 26.10 -17.68 -0.82
CA ILE A 35 25.05 -17.42 0.17
C ILE A 35 24.23 -18.71 0.23
N THR A 36 24.40 -19.49 1.29
CA THR A 36 23.49 -20.57 1.61
C THR A 36 22.10 -19.94 1.79
N PRO A 37 21.08 -20.36 1.00
CA PRO A 37 19.74 -19.81 1.19
C PRO A 37 19.31 -20.09 2.62
N ALA A 38 18.87 -19.03 3.33
CA ALA A 38 18.25 -19.19 4.63
C ALA A 38 17.03 -20.12 4.49
N PRO A 39 16.79 -21.02 5.44
CA PRO A 39 15.60 -21.85 5.42
C PRO A 39 14.37 -20.95 5.32
N PRO A 40 13.31 -21.37 4.59
CA PRO A 40 12.08 -20.61 4.50
C PRO A 40 11.56 -20.34 5.91
N ILE A 41 11.38 -19.04 6.23
CA ILE A 41 10.77 -18.64 7.50
C ILE A 41 9.31 -19.05 7.39
N THR A 42 8.96 -20.18 7.99
CA THR A 42 7.57 -20.55 8.19
C THR A 42 7.02 -19.55 9.20
N PRO A 43 5.99 -18.75 8.86
CA PRO A 43 5.38 -17.85 9.83
C PRO A 43 4.87 -18.71 10.99
N GLU A 44 5.32 -18.43 12.23
CA GLU A 44 4.72 -19.04 13.40
C GLU A 44 3.23 -18.65 13.45
N PRO A 45 2.34 -19.59 13.80
CA PRO A 45 0.92 -19.30 13.90
C PRO A 45 0.72 -18.19 14.94
N MET A 46 0.08 -17.11 14.52
CA MET A 46 -0.22 -15.96 15.38
C MET A 46 -1.17 -16.38 16.50
N PRO A 47 -0.77 -16.30 17.77
CA PRO A 47 -1.55 -16.86 18.89
C PRO A 47 -2.74 -16.00 19.31
N ASP A 48 -3.00 -14.88 18.66
CA ASP A 48 -3.92 -13.83 19.12
C ASP A 48 -5.32 -13.80 18.49
N GLY A 49 -5.68 -14.79 17.70
CA GLY A 49 -7.00 -14.88 17.06
C GLY A 49 -7.22 -13.98 15.85
N ARG A 50 -6.31 -13.04 15.55
CA ARG A 50 -6.45 -12.11 14.41
C ARG A 50 -6.58 -12.85 13.08
N LEU A 51 -5.80 -13.91 12.89
CA LEU A 51 -5.85 -14.70 11.65
C LEU A 51 -7.25 -15.28 11.42
N ALA A 52 -7.82 -15.93 12.41
CA ALA A 52 -9.16 -16.52 12.32
C ALA A 52 -10.23 -15.44 12.05
N ALA A 53 -10.09 -14.26 12.64
CA ALA A 53 -11.02 -13.14 12.42
C ALA A 53 -10.94 -12.63 10.98
N VAL A 54 -9.74 -12.45 10.41
CA VAL A 54 -9.58 -12.02 9.01
C VAL A 54 -10.04 -13.09 8.03
N GLU A 55 -9.73 -14.36 8.28
CA GLU A 55 -10.23 -15.49 7.48
C GLU A 55 -11.76 -15.56 7.49
N ALA A 56 -12.40 -15.36 8.64
CA ALA A 56 -13.85 -15.31 8.75
C ALA A 56 -14.46 -14.13 7.96
N LEU A 57 -13.85 -12.94 8.07
CA LEU A 57 -14.28 -11.75 7.30
C LEU A 57 -14.18 -11.97 5.79
N LEU A 58 -13.13 -12.63 5.34
CA LEU A 58 -12.84 -12.86 3.92
C LEU A 58 -13.37 -14.21 3.41
N ALA A 59 -14.16 -14.93 4.20
CA ALA A 59 -14.61 -16.27 3.85
C ALA A 59 -15.24 -16.32 2.45
N GLY A 60 -14.73 -17.22 1.60
CA GLY A 60 -15.14 -17.39 0.21
C GLY A 60 -14.76 -16.25 -0.73
N ALA A 61 -13.99 -15.26 -0.29
CA ALA A 61 -13.43 -14.21 -1.16
C ALA A 61 -12.05 -14.63 -1.70
N PRO A 62 -11.61 -14.10 -2.86
CA PRO A 62 -10.29 -14.37 -3.42
C PRO A 62 -9.12 -14.06 -2.49
N LEU A 63 -9.29 -13.09 -1.59
CA LEU A 63 -8.26 -12.69 -0.61
C LEU A 63 -8.21 -13.55 0.64
N ALA A 64 -9.14 -14.50 0.86
CA ALA A 64 -9.12 -15.35 2.05
C ALA A 64 -7.78 -16.09 2.27
N PRO A 65 -7.11 -16.66 1.24
CA PRO A 65 -5.81 -17.30 1.41
C PRO A 65 -4.67 -16.34 1.81
N PHE A 66 -4.88 -15.03 1.69
CA PHE A 66 -3.89 -13.98 1.97
C PHE A 66 -4.06 -13.32 3.34
N ALA A 67 -4.94 -13.83 4.20
CA ALA A 67 -5.17 -13.28 5.54
C ALA A 67 -3.87 -13.15 6.35
N GLY A 68 -3.05 -14.19 6.38
CA GLY A 68 -1.75 -14.17 7.06
C GLY A 68 -0.77 -13.15 6.47
N ALA A 69 -0.73 -13.01 5.15
CA ALA A 69 0.12 -12.03 4.49
C ALA A 69 -0.29 -10.58 4.81
N MET A 70 -1.61 -10.30 4.91
CA MET A 70 -2.10 -8.98 5.33
C MET A 70 -1.69 -8.66 6.76
N LEU A 71 -1.80 -9.61 7.69
CA LEU A 71 -1.38 -9.43 9.07
C LEU A 71 0.11 -9.18 9.17
N ALA A 72 0.92 -10.00 8.52
CA ALA A 72 2.37 -9.84 8.50
C ALA A 72 2.81 -8.49 7.93
N ALA A 73 2.18 -8.03 6.84
CA ALA A 73 2.46 -6.74 6.25
C ALA A 73 2.05 -5.58 7.17
N ALA A 74 0.91 -5.68 7.84
CA ALA A 74 0.45 -4.67 8.79
C ALA A 74 1.39 -4.55 10.00
N ASP A 75 1.83 -5.68 10.55
CA ASP A 75 2.78 -5.74 11.67
C ASP A 75 4.15 -5.18 11.26
N ALA A 76 4.65 -5.53 10.08
CA ALA A 76 5.92 -5.04 9.55
C ALA A 76 5.94 -3.51 9.35
N GLU A 77 4.83 -2.94 8.93
CA GLU A 77 4.69 -1.49 8.69
C GLU A 77 4.15 -0.73 9.93
N GLY A 78 3.79 -1.41 11.02
CA GLY A 78 3.27 -0.80 12.24
C GLY A 78 1.93 -0.09 12.06
N ILE A 79 1.06 -0.65 11.24
CA ILE A 79 -0.29 -0.15 11.01
C ILE A 79 -1.33 -1.03 11.69
N ASP A 80 -2.54 -0.51 11.89
CA ASP A 80 -3.66 -1.30 12.39
C ASP A 80 -3.96 -2.45 11.41
N TRP A 81 -3.84 -3.67 11.88
CA TRP A 81 -3.99 -4.90 11.11
C TRP A 81 -5.36 -5.05 10.42
N ARG A 82 -6.38 -4.35 10.93
CA ARG A 82 -7.74 -4.37 10.38
C ARG A 82 -7.88 -3.55 9.10
N LEU A 83 -6.95 -2.63 8.84
CA LEU A 83 -7.06 -1.72 7.68
C LEU A 83 -7.06 -2.46 6.35
N LEU A 84 -6.09 -3.36 6.13
CA LEU A 84 -5.97 -4.06 4.86
C LEU A 84 -7.22 -4.90 4.52
N PRO A 85 -7.73 -5.78 5.39
CA PRO A 85 -8.90 -6.57 5.07
C PRO A 85 -10.17 -5.72 4.95
N VAL A 86 -10.36 -4.69 5.79
CA VAL A 86 -11.55 -3.83 5.73
C VAL A 86 -11.59 -3.01 4.44
N ILE A 87 -10.49 -2.38 4.04
CA ILE A 87 -10.42 -1.65 2.77
C ILE A 87 -10.71 -2.60 1.60
N ALA A 88 -10.11 -3.79 1.56
CA ALA A 88 -10.32 -4.76 0.50
C ALA A 88 -11.79 -5.21 0.38
N VAL A 89 -12.48 -5.39 1.51
CA VAL A 89 -13.92 -5.72 1.51
C VAL A 89 -14.74 -4.56 0.93
N LEU A 90 -14.45 -3.32 1.33
CA LEU A 90 -15.19 -2.14 0.90
C LEU A 90 -14.96 -1.80 -0.58
N GLU A 91 -13.74 -1.94 -1.06
CA GLU A 91 -13.35 -1.54 -2.43
C GLU A 91 -13.70 -2.62 -3.47
N SER A 92 -13.52 -3.88 -3.12
CA SER A 92 -13.61 -4.97 -4.11
C SER A 92 -14.35 -6.22 -3.63
N SER A 93 -15.06 -6.16 -2.51
CA SER A 93 -15.72 -7.33 -1.90
C SER A 93 -14.70 -8.46 -1.62
N GLY A 94 -13.54 -8.12 -1.04
CA GLY A 94 -12.48 -9.06 -0.72
C GLY A 94 -11.75 -9.59 -1.95
N GLY A 95 -11.63 -8.78 -2.99
CA GLY A 95 -10.91 -9.13 -4.23
C GLY A 95 -11.78 -9.66 -5.36
N ARG A 96 -13.11 -9.82 -5.17
CA ARG A 96 -14.01 -10.29 -6.24
C ARG A 96 -14.09 -9.32 -7.42
N HIS A 97 -13.92 -8.03 -7.17
CA HIS A 97 -13.95 -6.97 -8.17
C HIS A 97 -12.60 -6.25 -8.25
N ALA A 98 -11.52 -6.95 -7.99
CA ALA A 98 -10.18 -6.38 -8.03
C ALA A 98 -9.74 -6.05 -9.46
N CYS A 99 -8.92 -5.00 -9.59
CA CYS A 99 -8.26 -4.64 -10.84
C CYS A 99 -6.89 -5.36 -10.88
N GLY A 100 -6.84 -6.56 -11.47
CA GLY A 100 -5.67 -7.42 -11.33
C GLY A 100 -5.43 -7.79 -9.85
N GLY A 101 -4.20 -7.66 -9.35
CA GLY A 101 -3.87 -7.84 -7.93
C GLY A 101 -4.24 -6.65 -7.02
N ASN A 102 -4.92 -5.61 -7.55
CA ASN A 102 -5.33 -4.43 -6.79
C ASN A 102 -6.77 -4.57 -6.27
N ALA A 103 -6.89 -5.12 -5.06
CA ALA A 103 -8.17 -5.28 -4.38
C ALA A 103 -8.57 -4.08 -3.52
N TRP A 104 -7.71 -3.09 -3.40
CA TRP A 104 -7.87 -1.93 -2.50
C TRP A 104 -8.28 -0.66 -3.23
N GLY A 105 -8.54 -0.70 -4.54
CA GLY A 105 -8.84 0.50 -5.32
C GLY A 105 -7.68 1.49 -5.40
N TYR A 106 -6.45 1.06 -5.11
CA TYR A 106 -5.25 1.90 -5.06
C TYR A 106 -5.08 2.68 -6.38
N ALA A 107 -4.85 4.00 -6.26
CA ALA A 107 -4.76 4.90 -7.39
C ALA A 107 -5.97 4.81 -8.35
N SER A 108 -7.18 4.61 -7.82
CA SER A 108 -8.43 4.44 -8.60
C SER A 108 -8.33 3.37 -9.68
N CYS A 109 -7.66 2.25 -9.38
CA CYS A 109 -7.37 1.17 -10.32
C CYS A 109 -6.49 1.57 -11.53
N ALA A 110 -5.92 2.77 -11.55
CA ALA A 110 -4.95 3.15 -12.59
C ALA A 110 -3.63 2.37 -12.47
N ARG A 111 -3.42 1.69 -11.34
CA ARG A 111 -2.28 0.82 -11.10
C ARG A 111 -2.76 -0.60 -10.78
N GLU A 112 -2.43 -1.52 -11.65
CA GLU A 112 -2.57 -2.95 -11.40
C GLU A 112 -1.34 -3.49 -10.68
N PHE A 113 -1.52 -4.57 -9.91
CA PHE A 113 -0.43 -5.35 -9.33
C PHE A 113 -0.43 -6.73 -9.98
N ALA A 114 0.75 -7.33 -10.08
CA ALA A 114 0.88 -8.67 -10.68
C ALA A 114 0.20 -9.74 -9.82
N THR A 115 0.28 -9.58 -8.49
CA THR A 115 -0.30 -10.49 -7.51
C THR A 115 -0.99 -9.73 -6.38
N PHE A 116 -1.79 -10.41 -5.57
CA PHE A 116 -2.33 -9.84 -4.33
C PHE A 116 -1.22 -9.55 -3.30
N ASP A 117 -0.15 -10.33 -3.25
CA ASP A 117 0.98 -10.09 -2.36
C ASP A 117 1.68 -8.76 -2.68
N ASP A 118 1.85 -8.44 -3.97
CA ASP A 118 2.37 -7.14 -4.39
C ASP A 118 1.45 -6.01 -3.92
N GLY A 119 0.14 -6.19 -4.09
CA GLY A 119 -0.87 -5.23 -3.63
C GLY A 119 -0.85 -5.03 -2.12
N ILE A 120 -0.82 -6.12 -1.34
CA ILE A 120 -0.71 -6.09 0.13
C ILE A 120 0.51 -5.27 0.55
N SER A 121 1.68 -5.58 0.00
CA SER A 121 2.93 -4.92 0.35
C SER A 121 2.90 -3.42 0.03
N VAL A 122 2.43 -3.04 -1.15
CA VAL A 122 2.36 -1.63 -1.57
C VAL A 122 1.34 -0.84 -0.75
N VAL A 123 0.17 -1.42 -0.50
CA VAL A 123 -0.90 -0.74 0.25
C VAL A 123 -0.52 -0.59 1.73
N ALA A 124 0.05 -1.62 2.36
CA ALA A 124 0.54 -1.54 3.73
C ALA A 124 1.58 -0.43 3.88
N ALA A 125 2.61 -0.42 3.03
CA ALA A 125 3.65 0.61 3.01
C ALA A 125 3.09 2.01 2.74
N THR A 126 2.04 2.14 1.93
CA THR A 126 1.37 3.43 1.67
C THR A 126 0.67 3.94 2.93
N LEU A 127 -0.08 3.07 3.62
CA LEU A 127 -0.81 3.42 4.84
C LEU A 127 0.10 3.76 6.03
N ALA A 128 1.37 3.33 6.00
CA ALA A 128 2.37 3.64 7.03
C ALA A 128 3.05 5.00 6.84
N ARG A 129 2.99 5.58 5.65
CA ARG A 129 3.76 6.78 5.28
C ARG A 129 2.87 8.02 5.16
N ALA A 130 3.50 9.19 4.98
CA ALA A 130 2.76 10.41 4.67
C ALA A 130 1.93 10.23 3.36
N PRO A 131 0.68 10.72 3.32
CA PRO A 131 0.00 11.54 4.32
C PRO A 131 -0.74 10.75 5.43
N TYR A 132 -0.66 9.43 5.48
CA TYR A 132 -1.40 8.56 6.41
C TYR A 132 -0.72 8.43 7.78
N ALA A 133 0.59 8.63 7.84
CA ALA A 133 1.38 8.50 9.07
C ALA A 133 0.82 9.35 10.21
N GLY A 134 0.73 8.76 11.42
CA GLY A 134 0.22 9.45 12.61
C GLY A 134 -1.31 9.60 12.68
N LEU A 135 -2.05 9.24 11.63
CA LEU A 135 -3.51 9.24 11.67
C LEU A 135 -4.03 8.02 12.45
N SER A 136 -5.20 8.19 13.08
CA SER A 136 -5.97 7.06 13.63
C SER A 136 -6.44 6.13 12.50
N THR A 137 -6.92 4.94 12.84
CA THR A 137 -7.51 3.98 11.90
C THR A 137 -8.59 4.63 11.03
N GLU A 138 -9.57 5.31 11.63
CA GLU A 138 -10.60 6.04 10.88
C GLU A 138 -10.02 7.20 10.07
N GLY A 139 -9.03 7.92 10.60
CA GLY A 139 -8.33 8.97 9.86
C GLY A 139 -7.65 8.45 8.60
N ARG A 140 -7.04 7.28 8.64
CA ARG A 140 -6.46 6.62 7.46
C ARG A 140 -7.53 6.22 6.44
N LEU A 141 -8.69 5.72 6.90
CA LEU A 141 -9.81 5.42 6.02
C LEU A 141 -10.38 6.68 5.35
N CYS A 142 -10.49 7.78 6.09
CA CYS A 142 -10.91 9.08 5.52
C CYS A 142 -9.92 9.56 4.45
N MET A 143 -8.62 9.48 4.76
CA MET A 143 -7.56 9.85 3.83
C MET A 143 -7.60 8.97 2.58
N TRP A 144 -7.87 7.66 2.74
CA TRP A 144 -7.95 6.70 1.64
C TRP A 144 -9.02 7.08 0.64
N VAL A 145 -10.26 7.35 1.11
CA VAL A 145 -11.42 7.55 0.25
C VAL A 145 -11.54 8.97 -0.31
N SER A 146 -10.99 9.97 0.38
CA SER A 146 -11.24 11.38 0.04
C SER A 146 -9.99 12.25 -0.05
N GLY A 147 -8.83 11.72 0.25
CA GLY A 147 -7.60 12.48 0.29
C GLY A 147 -7.47 13.40 1.52
N GLY A 148 -8.30 13.22 2.58
CA GLY A 148 -8.03 13.90 3.84
C GLY A 148 -9.19 14.17 4.80
N SER A 149 -10.32 14.67 4.36
CA SER A 149 -11.37 15.11 5.27
C SER A 149 -12.36 14.01 5.64
N CYS A 150 -12.52 13.76 6.95
CA CYS A 150 -13.60 12.92 7.47
C CYS A 150 -14.98 13.60 7.45
N ALA A 151 -15.06 14.88 7.14
CA ALA A 151 -16.28 15.69 7.29
C ALA A 151 -17.17 15.71 6.03
N ASN A 152 -16.76 15.09 4.92
CA ASN A 152 -17.57 15.06 3.72
C ASN A 152 -18.55 13.86 3.68
N VAL A 153 -19.57 13.97 2.87
CA VAL A 153 -20.67 12.96 2.76
C VAL A 153 -20.15 11.60 2.29
N LEU A 154 -19.17 11.58 1.34
CA LEU A 154 -18.58 10.34 0.84
C LEU A 154 -17.86 9.59 1.95
N THR A 155 -17.06 10.30 2.72
CA THR A 155 -16.32 9.72 3.84
C THR A 155 -17.23 9.24 4.94
N ALA A 156 -18.31 9.98 5.25
CA ALA A 156 -19.28 9.56 6.25
C ALA A 156 -19.97 8.23 5.87
N GLY A 157 -20.33 8.06 4.61
CA GLY A 157 -20.89 6.81 4.09
C GLY A 157 -19.89 5.66 4.13
N TYR A 158 -18.65 5.92 3.76
CA TYR A 158 -17.57 4.92 3.81
C TYR A 158 -17.32 4.44 5.25
N LEU A 159 -17.20 5.38 6.21
CA LEU A 159 -17.01 5.05 7.62
C LEU A 159 -18.22 4.31 8.22
N ALA A 160 -19.43 4.64 7.81
CA ALA A 160 -20.62 3.91 8.26
C ALA A 160 -20.56 2.42 7.88
N ASN A 161 -19.95 2.08 6.74
CA ASN A 161 -19.72 0.71 6.30
C ASN A 161 -18.46 0.09 6.94
N ALA A 162 -17.43 0.88 7.18
CA ALA A 162 -16.17 0.39 7.76
C ALA A 162 -16.29 0.02 9.23
N ARG A 163 -16.98 0.83 10.04
CA ARG A 163 -17.08 0.66 11.50
C ARG A 163 -17.57 -0.71 11.95
N PRO A 164 -18.69 -1.26 11.40
CA PRO A 164 -19.12 -2.60 11.79
C PRO A 164 -18.11 -3.68 11.41
N LEU A 165 -17.37 -3.53 10.31
CA LEU A 165 -16.31 -4.46 9.92
C LEU A 165 -15.14 -4.40 10.90
N LEU A 166 -14.68 -3.19 11.25
CA LEU A 166 -13.63 -2.98 12.25
C LEU A 166 -14.03 -3.57 13.61
N ALA A 167 -15.27 -3.33 14.06
CA ALA A 167 -15.78 -3.85 15.33
C ALA A 167 -15.89 -5.38 15.32
N GLY A 168 -16.27 -5.98 14.20
CA GLY A 168 -16.36 -7.43 14.03
C GLY A 168 -15.01 -8.15 14.08
N LEU A 169 -13.92 -7.46 13.74
CA LEU A 169 -12.56 -7.99 13.84
C LEU A 169 -12.00 -7.92 15.28
N GLY A 170 -12.60 -7.10 16.16
CA GLY A 170 -12.11 -6.86 17.51
C GLY A 170 -11.02 -5.78 17.59
N GLU A 171 -10.45 -5.60 18.78
CA GLU A 171 -9.35 -4.65 19.04
C GLU A 171 -7.99 -5.33 18.95
#